data_4adafe1f8936979bcef464a8da4e91d2
#
_entry.id   4adafe1f8936979bcef464a8da4e91d2
#
_cell.length_a   1.000
_cell.length_b   1.000
_cell.length_c   1.000
_cell.angle_alpha   90.00
_cell.angle_beta   90.00
_cell.angle_gamma   90.00
#
_symmetry.space_group_name_H-M   'P 1'
#
loop_
_entity.id
_entity.type
_entity.pdbx_description
1 polymer ?
#
loop_
_entity_poly.entity_id
_entity_poly.type
_entity_poly.pdbx_seq_one_letter_code
_entity_poly.pdbx_strand_id
1 'polypeptide(L)'
;QLVLSYAENIFGLGQEMLGRLEGRGLGTTRLRVGSVATLSRNYQENWIRPLLADPSVVLTLESGPLEGLLTRLTQHQLDVILANEAVPADPERPFYCRFLGSQAISLVGPAGHWAAHSLRVPHDLHDLDIALPGPRHAVRAQFDAICTAAGVRPRLRAEVDDMAMLRLIARDSGWLTLLPAVVVQDELKSGALVTVSQIAELQERFYAITTAHRHRMELLEQLLSRSNEGASQGPAAATAP
;
A
#
# COMPACT_ATOMS: atom_id res chain seq x y z
N GLN A 1 -29.07 7.61 9.22
CA GLN A 1 -27.60 7.57 9.19
C GLN A 1 -27.00 8.60 8.23
N LEU A 2 -27.50 8.74 6.98
CA LEU A 2 -26.98 9.68 5.99
C LEU A 2 -27.03 11.14 6.48
N VAL A 3 -28.18 11.57 7.01
CA VAL A 3 -28.39 12.96 7.53
C VAL A 3 -27.45 13.24 8.70
N LEU A 4 -27.24 12.27 9.59
CA LEU A 4 -26.34 12.42 10.74
C LEU A 4 -24.89 12.63 10.29
N SER A 5 -24.44 11.85 9.30
CA SER A 5 -23.09 11.98 8.73
C SER A 5 -22.86 13.34 8.08
N TYR A 6 -23.86 13.86 7.35
CA TYR A 6 -23.78 15.22 6.79
C TYR A 6 -23.79 16.30 7.89
N ALA A 7 -24.61 16.13 8.92
CA ALA A 7 -24.64 17.06 10.04
C ALA A 7 -23.29 17.10 10.77
N GLU A 8 -22.70 15.97 11.10
CA GLU A 8 -21.37 15.89 11.73
C GLU A 8 -20.28 16.56 10.89
N ASN A 9 -20.31 16.39 9.55
CA ASN A 9 -19.39 17.05 8.66
C ASN A 9 -19.59 18.60 8.64
N ILE A 10 -20.83 19.07 8.61
CA ILE A 10 -21.15 20.51 8.63
C ILE A 10 -20.68 21.13 9.97
N PHE A 11 -20.97 20.47 11.10
CA PHE A 11 -20.51 20.94 12.40
C PHE A 11 -18.99 20.93 12.53
N GLY A 12 -18.31 19.88 12.01
CA GLY A 12 -16.84 19.79 11.99
C GLY A 12 -16.20 20.92 11.20
N LEU A 13 -16.71 21.23 9.99
CA LEU A 13 -16.27 22.36 9.18
C LEU A 13 -16.55 23.70 9.84
N GLY A 14 -17.70 23.84 10.52
CA GLY A 14 -18.04 25.03 11.28
C GLY A 14 -17.07 25.29 12.44
N GLN A 15 -16.72 24.27 13.18
CA GLN A 15 -15.74 24.38 14.27
C GLN A 15 -14.33 24.71 13.76
N GLU A 16 -13.91 24.12 12.64
CA GLU A 16 -12.64 24.47 11.99
C GLU A 16 -12.59 25.94 11.56
N MET A 17 -13.66 26.41 10.95
CA MET A 17 -13.80 27.81 10.54
C MET A 17 -13.73 28.77 11.75
N LEU A 18 -14.46 28.46 12.82
CA LEU A 18 -14.45 29.27 14.05
C LEU A 18 -13.06 29.29 14.71
N GLY A 19 -12.37 28.14 14.78
CA GLY A 19 -11.02 28.06 15.31
C GLY A 19 -10.01 28.91 14.56
N ARG A 20 -10.14 28.97 13.22
CA ARG A 20 -9.31 29.84 12.36
C ARG A 20 -9.62 31.32 12.55
N LEU A 21 -10.90 31.68 12.71
CA LEU A 21 -11.32 33.08 12.89
C LEU A 21 -10.95 33.64 14.27
N GLU A 22 -11.01 32.82 15.31
CA GLU A 22 -10.69 33.23 16.69
C GLU A 22 -9.20 33.36 16.98
N GLY A 23 -8.32 33.11 16.00
CA GLY A 23 -6.86 33.18 16.17
C GLY A 23 -6.32 32.17 17.20
N ARG A 24 -7.17 31.26 17.66
CA ARG A 24 -6.76 30.12 18.47
C ARG A 24 -6.06 29.15 17.51
N GLY A 25 -4.80 29.43 17.23
CA GLY A 25 -3.94 28.56 16.47
C GLY A 25 -4.05 27.15 16.99
N LEU A 26 -4.24 26.19 16.06
CA LEU A 26 -4.26 24.76 16.28
C LEU A 26 -5.59 24.16 16.74
N GLY A 27 -6.67 24.41 16.01
CA GLY A 27 -7.75 23.42 15.94
C GLY A 27 -7.16 22.11 15.42
N THR A 28 -7.39 20.98 16.11
CA THR A 28 -6.91 19.67 15.64
C THR A 28 -7.54 19.35 14.28
N THR A 29 -6.71 19.19 13.26
CA THR A 29 -7.15 18.77 11.92
C THR A 29 -7.31 17.25 11.92
N ARG A 30 -8.52 16.77 11.71
CA ARG A 30 -8.77 15.31 11.60
C ARG A 30 -8.59 14.86 10.16
N LEU A 31 -7.72 13.88 9.94
CA LEU A 31 -7.53 13.20 8.66
C LEU A 31 -7.98 11.74 8.77
N ARG A 32 -8.94 11.36 7.93
CA ARG A 32 -9.53 10.00 7.90
C ARG A 32 -9.03 9.30 6.64
N VAL A 33 -8.19 8.29 6.83
CA VAL A 33 -7.52 7.54 5.77
C VAL A 33 -8.12 6.14 5.68
N GLY A 34 -8.68 5.79 4.54
CA GLY A 34 -9.02 4.42 4.18
C GLY A 34 -7.84 3.73 3.51
N SER A 35 -7.70 2.43 3.68
CA SER A 35 -6.67 1.66 2.98
C SER A 35 -7.23 0.33 2.54
N VAL A 36 -6.96 -0.09 1.31
CA VAL A 36 -7.33 -1.44 0.89
C VAL A 36 -6.58 -2.49 1.73
N ALA A 37 -7.27 -3.57 2.08
CA ALA A 37 -6.73 -4.61 2.95
C ALA A 37 -5.46 -5.29 2.38
N THR A 38 -5.33 -5.28 1.05
CA THR A 38 -4.18 -5.83 0.32
C THR A 38 -2.95 -4.92 0.33
N LEU A 39 -3.09 -3.66 0.77
CA LEU A 39 -1.98 -2.71 0.81
C LEU A 39 -1.08 -2.94 2.02
N SER A 40 0.23 -2.91 1.80
CA SER A 40 1.24 -3.06 2.84
C SER A 40 1.05 -2.07 4.00
N ARG A 41 1.06 -2.58 5.24
CA ARG A 41 1.00 -1.75 6.46
C ARG A 41 2.24 -0.87 6.60
N ASN A 42 3.41 -1.38 6.24
CA ASN A 42 4.65 -0.61 6.25
C ASN A 42 4.60 0.55 5.23
N TYR A 43 3.97 0.33 4.06
CA TYR A 43 3.75 1.41 3.10
C TYR A 43 2.80 2.48 3.66
N GLN A 44 1.69 2.06 4.26
CA GLN A 44 0.75 2.97 4.91
C GLN A 44 1.44 3.81 6.00
N GLU A 45 2.21 3.17 6.88
CA GLU A 45 2.95 3.83 7.95
C GLU A 45 3.97 4.82 7.39
N ASN A 46 4.77 4.43 6.40
CA ASN A 46 5.72 5.31 5.73
C ASN A 46 5.02 6.55 5.15
N TRP A 47 3.83 6.37 4.57
CA TRP A 47 3.06 7.46 3.97
C TRP A 47 2.52 8.45 5.02
N ILE A 48 2.02 7.97 6.16
CA ILE A 48 1.47 8.82 7.23
C ILE A 48 2.55 9.34 8.20
N ARG A 49 3.75 8.79 8.17
CA ARG A 49 4.85 9.11 9.13
C ARG A 49 5.08 10.61 9.33
N PRO A 50 5.06 11.47 8.30
CA PRO A 50 5.21 12.91 8.48
C PRO A 50 4.15 13.54 9.40
N LEU A 51 2.95 12.94 9.46
CA LEU A 51 1.84 13.42 10.29
C LEU A 51 1.93 12.96 11.75
N LEU A 52 2.67 11.88 12.03
CA LEU A 52 2.78 11.33 13.39
C LEU A 52 3.53 12.30 14.33
N ALA A 53 4.35 13.18 13.77
CA ALA A 53 5.08 14.19 14.52
C ALA A 53 4.29 15.51 14.71
N ASP A 54 3.14 15.68 14.06
CA ASP A 54 2.34 16.89 14.12
C ASP A 54 1.23 16.76 15.19
N PRO A 55 1.35 17.44 16.36
CA PRO A 55 0.36 17.35 17.43
C PRO A 55 -1.00 17.96 17.07
N SER A 56 -1.08 18.73 15.98
CA SER A 56 -2.33 19.31 15.49
C SER A 56 -3.16 18.36 14.64
N VAL A 57 -2.60 17.17 14.29
CA VAL A 57 -3.26 16.19 13.43
C VAL A 57 -3.79 15.01 14.23
N VAL A 58 -5.07 14.70 14.06
CA VAL A 58 -5.71 13.47 14.56
C VAL A 58 -5.98 12.55 13.39
N LEU A 59 -5.32 11.39 13.38
CA LEU A 59 -5.47 10.39 12.34
C LEU A 59 -6.54 9.35 12.71
N THR A 60 -7.36 9.01 11.73
CA THR A 60 -8.22 7.82 11.76
C THR A 60 -7.82 6.92 10.60
N LEU A 61 -7.43 5.68 10.89
CA LEU A 61 -6.99 4.72 9.87
C LEU A 61 -7.96 3.55 9.84
N GLU A 62 -8.44 3.20 8.66
CA GLU A 62 -9.38 2.12 8.47
C GLU A 62 -8.96 1.26 7.28
N SER A 63 -9.18 -0.06 7.37
CA SER A 63 -8.90 -0.99 6.27
C SER A 63 -10.18 -1.69 5.83
N GLY A 64 -10.29 -1.94 4.53
CA GLY A 64 -11.45 -2.62 3.98
C GLY A 64 -11.35 -2.89 2.47
N PRO A 65 -12.40 -3.49 1.89
CA PRO A 65 -12.50 -3.66 0.45
C PRO A 65 -12.70 -2.31 -0.25
N LEU A 66 -12.10 -2.14 -1.45
CA LEU A 66 -12.08 -0.87 -2.18
C LEU A 66 -13.48 -0.27 -2.37
N GLU A 67 -14.47 -1.06 -2.81
CA GLU A 67 -15.84 -0.59 -3.04
C GLU A 67 -16.49 0.00 -1.77
N GLY A 68 -16.28 -0.65 -0.63
CA GLY A 68 -16.76 -0.14 0.66
C GLY A 68 -16.09 1.18 1.06
N LEU A 69 -14.78 1.30 0.81
CA LEU A 69 -14.03 2.52 1.07
C LEU A 69 -14.45 3.65 0.11
N LEU A 70 -14.67 3.37 -1.18
CA LEU A 70 -15.17 4.35 -2.16
C LEU A 70 -16.55 4.88 -1.77
N THR A 71 -17.44 4.01 -1.31
CA THR A 71 -18.74 4.43 -0.79
C THR A 71 -18.60 5.38 0.40
N ARG A 72 -17.70 5.11 1.33
CA ARG A 72 -17.44 5.96 2.49
C ARG A 72 -16.74 7.27 2.11
N LEU A 73 -15.89 7.24 1.08
CA LEU A 73 -15.26 8.45 0.54
C LEU A 73 -16.31 9.39 -0.07
N THR A 74 -17.29 8.86 -0.85
CA THR A 74 -18.40 9.66 -1.40
C THR A 74 -19.33 10.21 -0.31
N GLN A 75 -19.48 9.48 0.78
CA GLN A 75 -20.25 9.92 1.96
C GLN A 75 -19.47 10.88 2.87
N HIS A 76 -18.29 11.31 2.47
CA HIS A 76 -17.40 12.17 3.26
C HIS A 76 -17.00 11.59 4.64
N GLN A 77 -17.05 10.28 4.80
CA GLN A 77 -16.59 9.59 5.99
C GLN A 77 -15.08 9.30 5.95
N LEU A 78 -14.48 9.35 4.77
CA LEU A 78 -13.04 9.31 4.53
C LEU A 78 -12.60 10.55 3.75
N ASP A 79 -11.35 10.92 3.91
CA ASP A 79 -10.74 12.06 3.23
C ASP A 79 -9.85 11.60 2.06
N VAL A 80 -9.23 10.45 2.21
CA VAL A 80 -8.38 9.81 1.20
C VAL A 80 -8.41 8.30 1.34
N ILE A 81 -8.24 7.58 0.23
CA ILE A 81 -8.05 6.14 0.21
C ILE A 81 -6.67 5.86 -0.38
N LEU A 82 -5.89 5.01 0.29
CA LEU A 82 -4.68 4.41 -0.25
C LEU A 82 -5.03 3.05 -0.88
N ALA A 83 -4.65 2.88 -2.14
CA ALA A 83 -4.97 1.68 -2.91
C ALA A 83 -3.76 1.19 -3.73
N ASN A 84 -3.77 -0.08 -4.12
CA ASN A 84 -2.79 -0.68 -5.03
C ASN A 84 -3.33 -0.87 -6.45
N GLU A 85 -4.51 -0.32 -6.72
CA GLU A 85 -5.13 -0.27 -8.05
C GLU A 85 -5.74 1.11 -8.31
N ALA A 86 -5.76 1.51 -9.58
CA ALA A 86 -6.40 2.75 -10.00
C ALA A 86 -7.91 2.55 -10.13
N VAL A 87 -8.67 3.55 -9.73
CA VAL A 87 -10.11 3.59 -9.96
C VAL A 87 -10.37 4.22 -11.32
N PRO A 88 -11.16 3.58 -12.20
CA PRO A 88 -11.58 4.18 -13.47
C PRO A 88 -12.31 5.50 -13.26
N ALA A 89 -12.16 6.42 -14.20
CA ALA A 89 -12.93 7.65 -14.20
C ALA A 89 -14.43 7.34 -14.37
N ASP A 90 -15.23 7.79 -13.42
CA ASP A 90 -16.69 7.66 -13.43
C ASP A 90 -17.32 9.07 -13.37
N PRO A 91 -18.07 9.50 -14.42
CA PRO A 91 -18.72 10.79 -14.41
C PRO A 91 -19.73 11.00 -13.27
N GLU A 92 -20.36 9.92 -12.80
CA GLU A 92 -21.32 9.97 -11.69
C GLU A 92 -20.64 10.04 -10.33
N ARG A 93 -19.39 9.55 -10.26
CA ARG A 93 -18.56 9.54 -9.04
C ARG A 93 -17.17 10.08 -9.36
N PRO A 94 -16.97 11.41 -9.41
CA PRO A 94 -15.70 12.01 -9.80
C PRO A 94 -14.64 11.77 -8.70
N PHE A 95 -13.94 10.66 -8.81
CA PHE A 95 -12.75 10.39 -8.01
C PHE A 95 -11.50 10.96 -8.69
N TYR A 96 -10.63 11.55 -7.88
CA TYR A 96 -9.28 11.91 -8.31
C TYR A 96 -8.34 10.80 -7.87
N CYS A 97 -7.83 10.05 -8.83
CA CYS A 97 -6.88 8.99 -8.59
C CYS A 97 -5.47 9.48 -8.92
N ARG A 98 -4.64 9.66 -7.90
CA ARG A 98 -3.27 10.12 -8.05
C ARG A 98 -2.31 8.96 -7.85
N PHE A 99 -1.42 8.75 -8.83
CA PHE A 99 -0.31 7.80 -8.70
C PHE A 99 0.71 8.32 -7.68
N LEU A 100 1.08 7.49 -6.70
CA LEU A 100 2.03 7.81 -5.64
C LEU A 100 3.41 7.21 -5.88
N GLY A 101 3.48 6.15 -6.68
CA GLY A 101 4.71 5.45 -6.97
C GLY A 101 4.49 3.96 -7.23
N SER A 102 5.57 3.26 -7.51
CA SER A 102 5.56 1.81 -7.65
C SER A 102 6.80 1.19 -7.01
N GLN A 103 6.70 -0.08 -6.67
CA GLN A 103 7.82 -0.88 -6.20
C GLN A 103 7.90 -2.20 -6.95
N ALA A 104 9.11 -2.60 -7.29
CA ALA A 104 9.34 -3.91 -7.88
C ALA A 104 9.01 -5.01 -6.85
N ILE A 105 8.40 -6.07 -7.34
CA ILE A 105 8.14 -7.27 -6.56
C ILE A 105 9.39 -8.14 -6.53
N SER A 106 9.69 -8.65 -5.35
CA SER A 106 10.79 -9.58 -5.13
C SER A 106 10.26 -10.93 -4.70
N LEU A 107 10.96 -11.96 -5.12
CA LEU A 107 10.84 -13.28 -4.55
C LEU A 107 11.68 -13.29 -3.27
N VAL A 108 11.04 -13.51 -2.14
CA VAL A 108 11.68 -13.51 -0.82
C VAL A 108 11.48 -14.82 -0.11
N GLY A 109 12.42 -15.16 0.77
CA GLY A 109 12.34 -16.36 1.60
C GLY A 109 13.25 -16.23 2.82
N PRO A 110 13.15 -17.16 3.81
CA PRO A 110 13.97 -17.11 5.01
C PRO A 110 15.44 -17.31 4.69
N ALA A 111 16.30 -16.49 5.32
CA ALA A 111 17.74 -16.48 5.07
C ALA A 111 18.38 -17.86 5.31
N GLY A 112 17.94 -18.60 6.34
CA GLY A 112 18.46 -19.93 6.64
C GLY A 112 18.30 -20.95 5.51
N HIS A 113 17.36 -20.74 4.60
CA HIS A 113 17.14 -21.64 3.46
C HIS A 113 17.64 -21.03 2.14
N TRP A 114 17.58 -19.70 1.99
CA TRP A 114 17.70 -19.07 0.68
C TRP A 114 18.90 -18.12 0.53
N ALA A 115 19.65 -17.82 1.59
CA ALA A 115 20.73 -16.82 1.53
C ALA A 115 21.82 -17.11 0.49
N ALA A 116 22.06 -18.41 0.20
CA ALA A 116 23.06 -18.83 -0.79
C ALA A 116 22.46 -19.06 -2.20
N HIS A 117 21.16 -18.78 -2.40
CA HIS A 117 20.48 -19.10 -3.64
C HIS A 117 20.21 -17.82 -4.44
N SER A 118 20.41 -17.92 -5.76
CA SER A 118 19.98 -16.95 -6.75
C SER A 118 19.16 -17.68 -7.80
N LEU A 119 17.86 -17.39 -7.88
CA LEU A 119 16.95 -18.07 -8.79
C LEU A 119 16.68 -17.21 -10.03
N ARG A 120 16.68 -17.85 -11.18
CA ARG A 120 16.22 -17.25 -12.44
C ARG A 120 14.71 -17.44 -12.54
N VAL A 121 13.97 -16.40 -12.25
CA VAL A 121 12.50 -16.41 -12.32
C VAL A 121 12.08 -16.25 -13.79
N PRO A 122 11.11 -17.08 -14.28
CA PRO A 122 10.40 -18.13 -13.57
C PRO A 122 11.07 -19.52 -13.64
N HIS A 123 12.12 -19.71 -14.42
CA HIS A 123 12.63 -21.01 -14.83
C HIS A 123 13.01 -21.95 -13.67
N ASP A 124 13.59 -21.41 -12.61
CA ASP A 124 14.07 -22.20 -11.48
C ASP A 124 12.97 -22.42 -10.41
N LEU A 125 11.72 -21.98 -10.66
CA LEU A 125 10.61 -22.12 -9.70
C LEU A 125 9.84 -23.43 -9.82
N HIS A 126 10.17 -24.29 -10.76
CA HIS A 126 9.44 -25.54 -10.96
C HIS A 126 9.50 -26.41 -9.70
N ASP A 127 8.34 -26.85 -9.22
CA ASP A 127 8.16 -27.64 -7.99
C ASP A 127 8.67 -27.03 -6.67
N LEU A 128 9.09 -25.76 -6.67
CA LEU A 128 9.41 -25.06 -5.43
C LEU A 128 8.14 -24.66 -4.68
N ASP A 129 8.18 -24.80 -3.38
CA ASP A 129 7.08 -24.43 -2.50
C ASP A 129 6.96 -22.90 -2.41
N ILE A 130 5.77 -22.37 -2.74
CA ILE A 130 5.51 -20.93 -2.80
C ILE A 130 4.17 -20.58 -2.14
N ALA A 131 4.16 -19.49 -1.40
CA ALA A 131 2.94 -18.82 -0.95
C ALA A 131 2.72 -17.56 -1.79
N LEU A 132 1.51 -17.33 -2.26
CA LEU A 132 1.19 -16.27 -3.20
C LEU A 132 0.06 -15.38 -2.68
N PRO A 133 0.01 -14.12 -3.13
CA PRO A 133 -1.20 -13.30 -2.98
C PRO A 133 -2.41 -14.00 -3.59
N GLY A 134 -3.60 -13.70 -3.08
CA GLY A 134 -4.85 -14.23 -3.61
C GLY A 134 -5.07 -13.89 -5.09
N PRO A 135 -5.92 -14.64 -5.81
CA PRO A 135 -6.07 -14.56 -7.26
C PRO A 135 -6.62 -13.22 -7.77
N ARG A 136 -7.22 -12.42 -6.88
CA ARG A 136 -7.70 -11.07 -7.21
C ARG A 136 -6.62 -10.00 -7.17
N HIS A 137 -5.44 -10.32 -6.67
CA HIS A 137 -4.32 -9.38 -6.61
C HIS A 137 -3.66 -9.24 -7.99
N ALA A 138 -3.43 -8.01 -8.45
CA ALA A 138 -2.88 -7.76 -9.79
C ALA A 138 -1.51 -8.41 -10.02
N VAL A 139 -0.65 -8.43 -9.00
CA VAL A 139 0.66 -9.08 -9.02
C VAL A 139 0.53 -10.59 -9.24
N ARG A 140 -0.50 -11.24 -8.65
CA ARG A 140 -0.73 -12.67 -8.83
C ARG A 140 -1.05 -13.01 -10.28
N ALA A 141 -1.95 -12.29 -10.91
CA ALA A 141 -2.31 -12.54 -12.30
C ALA A 141 -1.12 -12.37 -13.25
N GLN A 142 -0.28 -11.35 -13.02
CA GLN A 142 0.94 -11.14 -13.80
C GLN A 142 1.95 -12.28 -13.60
N PHE A 143 2.18 -12.71 -12.35
CA PHE A 143 3.09 -13.80 -12.05
C PHE A 143 2.63 -15.12 -12.67
N ASP A 144 1.35 -15.45 -12.58
CA ASP A 144 0.78 -16.65 -13.19
C ASP A 144 0.95 -16.63 -14.72
N ALA A 145 0.80 -15.46 -15.37
CA ALA A 145 1.05 -15.31 -16.80
C ALA A 145 2.52 -15.56 -17.15
N ILE A 146 3.47 -15.03 -16.36
CA ILE A 146 4.92 -15.26 -16.56
C ILE A 146 5.25 -16.75 -16.43
N CYS A 147 4.76 -17.41 -15.38
CA CYS A 147 4.98 -18.85 -15.17
C CYS A 147 4.36 -19.68 -16.29
N THR A 148 3.14 -19.35 -16.71
CA THR A 148 2.44 -20.05 -17.80
C THR A 148 3.19 -19.92 -19.12
N ALA A 149 3.66 -18.72 -19.46
CA ALA A 149 4.42 -18.48 -20.69
C ALA A 149 5.75 -19.28 -20.74
N ALA A 150 6.36 -19.51 -19.59
CA ALA A 150 7.59 -20.30 -19.44
C ALA A 150 7.36 -21.80 -19.25
N GLY A 151 6.11 -22.25 -19.12
CA GLY A 151 5.79 -23.65 -18.84
C GLY A 151 6.19 -24.11 -17.42
N VAL A 152 6.36 -23.16 -16.49
CA VAL A 152 6.80 -23.41 -15.12
C VAL A 152 5.59 -23.50 -14.19
N ARG A 153 5.63 -24.45 -13.25
CA ARG A 153 4.58 -24.66 -12.25
C ARG A 153 5.18 -24.73 -10.86
N PRO A 154 5.22 -23.61 -10.11
CA PRO A 154 5.56 -23.64 -8.70
C PRO A 154 4.52 -24.47 -7.91
N ARG A 155 4.95 -25.06 -6.82
CA ARG A 155 4.04 -25.78 -5.92
C ARG A 155 3.37 -24.79 -4.99
N LEU A 156 2.12 -24.41 -5.30
CA LEU A 156 1.35 -23.51 -4.47
C LEU A 156 1.01 -24.17 -3.12
N ARG A 157 1.44 -23.55 -2.01
CA ARG A 157 1.21 -24.03 -0.64
C ARG A 157 0.17 -23.22 0.10
N ALA A 158 0.07 -21.91 -0.20
CA ALA A 158 -0.91 -21.02 0.39
C ALA A 158 -1.27 -19.90 -0.57
N GLU A 159 -2.53 -19.47 -0.50
CA GLU A 159 -3.05 -18.23 -1.11
C GLU A 159 -3.53 -17.32 0.01
N VAL A 160 -3.06 -16.07 0.03
CA VAL A 160 -3.28 -15.17 1.16
C VAL A 160 -3.60 -13.76 0.66
N ASP A 161 -4.75 -13.22 1.04
CA ASP A 161 -5.17 -11.86 0.66
C ASP A 161 -4.56 -10.77 1.57
N ASP A 162 -3.97 -11.14 2.72
CA ASP A 162 -3.36 -10.22 3.67
C ASP A 162 -1.83 -10.25 3.55
N MET A 163 -1.23 -9.12 3.16
CA MET A 163 0.22 -8.98 3.01
C MET A 163 0.99 -9.17 4.32
N ALA A 164 0.39 -8.82 5.47
CA ALA A 164 1.02 -9.03 6.77
C ALA A 164 1.10 -10.53 7.11
N MET A 165 0.04 -11.29 6.78
CA MET A 165 0.05 -12.74 6.94
C MET A 165 1.02 -13.40 5.96
N LEU A 166 1.07 -12.95 4.71
CA LEU A 166 2.00 -13.47 3.71
C LEU A 166 3.47 -13.25 4.14
N ARG A 167 3.78 -12.10 4.75
CA ARG A 167 5.08 -11.79 5.37
C ARG A 167 5.44 -12.78 6.49
N LEU A 168 4.48 -13.10 7.38
CA LEU A 168 4.69 -14.07 8.47
C LEU A 168 4.95 -15.47 7.91
N ILE A 169 4.18 -15.90 6.92
CA ILE A 169 4.38 -17.17 6.23
C ILE A 169 5.77 -17.23 5.59
N ALA A 170 6.20 -16.17 4.90
CA ALA A 170 7.54 -16.08 4.31
C ALA A 170 8.64 -16.29 5.36
N ARG A 171 8.48 -15.72 6.55
CA ARG A 171 9.47 -15.81 7.63
C ARG A 171 9.51 -17.21 8.27
N ASP A 172 8.34 -17.82 8.47
CA ASP A 172 8.20 -18.96 9.39
C ASP A 172 8.05 -20.31 8.67
N SER A 173 7.79 -20.34 7.34
CA SER A 173 7.48 -21.58 6.63
C SER A 173 8.63 -22.21 5.84
N GLY A 174 9.67 -21.47 5.52
CA GLY A 174 10.71 -21.87 4.57
C GLY A 174 10.31 -21.71 3.10
N TRP A 175 9.07 -21.34 2.79
CA TRP A 175 8.58 -21.16 1.43
C TRP A 175 8.99 -19.81 0.84
N LEU A 176 9.01 -19.76 -0.49
CA LEU A 176 9.16 -18.50 -1.22
C LEU A 176 7.84 -17.73 -1.25
N THR A 177 7.93 -16.43 -1.36
CA THR A 177 6.74 -15.59 -1.58
C THR A 177 7.07 -14.35 -2.40
N LEU A 178 6.03 -13.73 -2.99
CA LEU A 178 6.13 -12.50 -3.78
C LEU A 178 5.72 -11.31 -2.92
N LEU A 179 6.67 -10.45 -2.60
CA LEU A 179 6.42 -9.26 -1.80
C LEU A 179 7.24 -8.08 -2.29
N PRO A 180 6.69 -6.85 -2.27
CA PRO A 180 7.50 -5.66 -2.42
C PRO A 180 8.42 -5.48 -1.20
N ALA A 181 9.60 -4.91 -1.41
CA ALA A 181 10.61 -4.77 -0.35
C ALA A 181 10.08 -3.99 0.88
N VAL A 182 9.17 -3.05 0.70
CA VAL A 182 8.56 -2.30 1.81
C VAL A 182 7.81 -3.17 2.80
N VAL A 183 7.21 -4.28 2.35
CA VAL A 183 6.47 -5.21 3.23
C VAL A 183 7.38 -5.90 4.23
N VAL A 184 8.57 -6.25 3.80
CA VAL A 184 9.56 -7.08 4.53
C VAL A 184 10.82 -6.29 4.90
N GLN A 185 10.75 -4.96 4.92
CA GLN A 185 11.93 -4.12 5.12
C GLN A 185 12.68 -4.41 6.43
N ASP A 186 11.95 -4.75 7.49
CA ASP A 186 12.54 -5.02 8.80
C ASP A 186 13.20 -6.40 8.84
N GLU A 187 12.59 -7.40 8.20
CA GLU A 187 13.17 -8.73 8.05
C GLU A 187 14.39 -8.73 7.14
N LEU A 188 14.39 -7.94 6.08
CA LEU A 188 15.57 -7.78 5.22
C LEU A 188 16.73 -7.10 5.98
N LYS A 189 16.44 -6.06 6.77
CA LYS A 189 17.44 -5.38 7.59
C LYS A 189 18.00 -6.27 8.71
N SER A 190 17.16 -7.07 9.34
CA SER A 190 17.57 -7.99 10.40
C SER A 190 18.21 -9.28 9.87
N GLY A 191 18.14 -9.53 8.56
CA GLY A 191 18.61 -10.78 7.93
C GLY A 191 17.72 -11.99 8.20
N ALA A 192 16.50 -11.82 8.69
CA ALA A 192 15.54 -12.91 8.85
C ALA A 192 15.03 -13.43 7.50
N LEU A 193 14.82 -12.51 6.55
CA LEU A 193 14.47 -12.80 5.17
C LEU A 193 15.56 -12.28 4.22
N VAL A 194 15.63 -12.87 3.04
CA VAL A 194 16.50 -12.43 1.94
C VAL A 194 15.70 -12.29 0.66
N THR A 195 16.12 -11.35 -0.18
CA THR A 195 15.66 -11.29 -1.57
C THR A 195 16.40 -12.34 -2.38
N VAL A 196 15.67 -13.33 -2.87
CA VAL A 196 16.21 -14.42 -3.68
C VAL A 196 16.31 -14.01 -5.15
N SER A 197 15.31 -13.27 -5.64
CA SER A 197 15.29 -12.68 -6.97
C SER A 197 14.37 -11.48 -7.03
N GLN A 198 14.72 -10.47 -7.82
CA GLN A 198 13.84 -9.36 -8.13
C GLN A 198 13.21 -9.58 -9.50
N ILE A 199 11.88 -9.40 -9.60
CA ILE A 199 11.16 -9.63 -10.84
C ILE A 199 10.80 -8.25 -11.40
N ALA A 200 11.63 -7.76 -12.33
CA ALA A 200 11.52 -6.39 -12.85
C ALA A 200 10.18 -6.10 -13.53
N GLU A 201 9.57 -7.12 -14.15
CA GLU A 201 8.30 -7.05 -14.84
C GLU A 201 7.11 -6.93 -13.90
N LEU A 202 7.27 -7.31 -12.63
CA LEU A 202 6.23 -7.23 -11.62
C LEU A 202 6.38 -5.97 -10.78
N GLN A 203 5.37 -5.12 -10.83
CA GLN A 203 5.34 -3.86 -10.08
C GLN A 203 4.06 -3.78 -9.25
N GLU A 204 4.19 -3.53 -7.96
CA GLU A 204 3.09 -3.03 -7.16
C GLU A 204 3.01 -1.51 -7.30
N ARG A 205 1.82 -1.02 -7.64
CA ARG A 205 1.57 0.42 -7.83
C ARG A 205 0.75 0.95 -6.66
N PHE A 206 1.00 2.20 -6.29
CA PHE A 206 0.33 2.84 -5.17
C PHE A 206 -0.42 4.07 -5.66
N TYR A 207 -1.62 4.25 -5.16
CA TYR A 207 -2.52 5.33 -5.54
C TYR A 207 -3.15 5.97 -4.31
N ALA A 208 -3.37 7.28 -4.37
CA ALA A 208 -4.27 7.99 -3.48
C ALA A 208 -5.55 8.35 -4.24
N ILE A 209 -6.69 8.03 -3.66
CA ILE A 209 -8.00 8.30 -4.25
C ILE A 209 -8.70 9.30 -3.34
N THR A 210 -9.17 10.41 -3.93
CA THR A 210 -9.86 11.50 -3.23
C THR A 210 -11.09 11.93 -4.01
N THR A 211 -11.97 12.75 -3.40
CA THR A 211 -13.03 13.46 -4.10
C THR A 211 -12.60 14.91 -4.40
N ALA A 212 -13.28 15.57 -5.35
CA ALA A 212 -13.00 16.95 -5.75
C ALA A 212 -12.94 17.93 -4.57
N HIS A 213 -13.78 17.69 -3.57
CA HIS A 213 -13.86 18.57 -2.40
C HIS A 213 -12.65 18.46 -1.49
N ARG A 214 -12.13 17.22 -1.31
CA ARG A 214 -11.01 16.93 -0.41
C ARG A 214 -9.64 17.11 -1.06
N HIS A 215 -9.57 17.08 -2.38
CA HIS A 215 -8.31 17.31 -3.10
C HIS A 215 -7.67 18.68 -2.77
N ARG A 216 -8.44 19.62 -2.25
CA ARG A 216 -7.98 20.97 -1.87
C ARG A 216 -7.52 21.13 -0.41
N MET A 217 -7.51 20.06 0.39
CA MET A 217 -6.95 20.15 1.74
C MET A 217 -5.42 20.30 1.67
N GLU A 218 -4.91 21.42 2.19
CA GLU A 218 -3.47 21.73 2.19
C GLU A 218 -2.62 20.63 2.78
N LEU A 219 -3.04 20.03 3.90
CA LEU A 219 -2.36 18.88 4.53
C LEU A 219 -2.26 17.68 3.59
N LEU A 220 -3.34 17.36 2.87
CA LEU A 220 -3.39 16.25 1.93
C LEU A 220 -2.53 16.54 0.70
N GLU A 221 -2.54 17.78 0.20
CA GLU A 221 -1.68 18.19 -0.91
C GLU A 221 -0.19 18.07 -0.58
N GLN A 222 0.20 18.41 0.65
CA GLN A 222 1.57 18.25 1.14
C GLN A 222 1.99 16.78 1.18
N LEU A 223 1.12 15.88 1.67
CA LEU A 223 1.39 14.44 1.67
C LEU A 223 1.51 13.87 0.26
N LEU A 224 0.60 14.29 -0.62
CA LEU A 224 0.56 13.83 -2.00
C LEU A 224 1.76 14.34 -2.81
N SER A 225 2.28 15.54 -2.55
CA SER A 225 3.46 16.06 -3.25
C SER A 225 4.74 15.37 -2.84
N ARG A 226 4.92 15.07 -1.55
CA ARG A 226 6.10 14.35 -1.04
C ARG A 226 6.23 12.92 -1.58
N SER A 227 5.10 12.28 -1.87
CA SER A 227 5.10 10.91 -2.41
C SER A 227 5.77 10.83 -3.79
N ASN A 228 5.72 11.90 -4.59
CA ASN A 228 6.38 11.95 -5.89
C ASN A 228 7.92 12.04 -5.78
N GLU A 229 8.45 12.63 -4.72
CA GLU A 229 9.90 12.76 -4.53
C GLU A 229 10.54 11.45 -4.05
N GLY A 230 9.83 10.67 -3.24
CA GLY A 230 10.27 9.36 -2.75
C GLY A 230 10.23 8.23 -3.79
N ALA A 231 9.36 8.35 -4.79
CA ALA A 231 9.21 7.35 -5.85
C ALA A 231 10.40 7.32 -6.84
N SER A 232 11.21 8.38 -6.87
CA SER A 232 12.40 8.50 -7.73
C SER A 232 13.69 7.92 -7.12
N GLN A 233 13.66 7.54 -5.84
CA GLN A 233 14.79 6.94 -5.14
C GLN A 233 14.56 5.44 -4.93
N GLY A 234 14.77 4.66 -5.98
CA GLY A 234 15.07 3.24 -5.82
C GLY A 234 16.33 3.09 -4.95
N PRO A 235 16.46 2.01 -4.14
CA PRO A 235 17.65 1.82 -3.32
C PRO A 235 18.88 1.83 -4.23
N ALA A 236 19.76 2.79 -3.99
CA ALA A 236 21.08 2.83 -4.62
C ALA A 236 21.74 1.47 -4.40
N ALA A 237 22.14 0.82 -5.49
CA ALA A 237 22.93 -0.39 -5.45
C ALA A 237 24.14 -0.11 -4.54
N ALA A 238 24.19 -0.80 -3.41
CA ALA A 238 25.37 -0.83 -2.57
C ALA A 238 26.47 -1.52 -3.38
N THR A 239 27.33 -0.71 -3.97
CA THR A 239 28.61 -1.18 -4.55
C THR A 239 29.45 -1.63 -3.36
N ALA A 240 29.60 -2.91 -3.20
CA ALA A 240 30.59 -3.49 -2.29
C ALA A 240 31.98 -3.32 -2.87
N PRO A 241 33.02 -3.07 -2.03
CA PRO A 241 34.42 -3.06 -2.40
C PRO A 241 34.96 -4.45 -2.74
#